data_527f4015719ccdac878c6282ee40abae
#
_entry.id   527f4015719ccdac878c6282ee40abae
#
_cell.length_a   1.000
_cell.length_b   1.000
_cell.length_c   1.000
_cell.angle_alpha   90.00
_cell.angle_beta   90.00
_cell.angle_gamma   90.00
#
_symmetry.space_group_name_H-M   'P 1'
#
loop_
_entity.id
_entity.type
_entity.pdbx_description
1 polymer ?
#
loop_
_entity_poly.entity_id
_entity_poly.type
_entity_poly.pdbx_seq_one_letter_code
_entity_poly.pdbx_strand_id
1 'polypeptide(L)'
;MASTEEIRSSLAEIVNEIAGIPVEDVQLDKSFTDDLDVDSLSMVEVVVAAEEKFNVKIPDDEVKNLKTVGDAVAFIERAQNG
;
A
#
# COMPACT_ATOMS: atom_id res chain seq x y z
N MET A 1 13.88 -2.51 10.88
CA MET A 1 13.27 -2.43 9.55
C MET A 1 12.23 -3.53 9.41
N ALA A 2 11.12 -3.19 8.78
CA ALA A 2 10.04 -4.16 8.61
C ALA A 2 10.35 -5.11 7.45
N SER A 3 9.96 -6.36 7.60
CA SER A 3 10.08 -7.34 6.51
C SER A 3 8.98 -7.09 5.48
N THR A 4 9.13 -7.71 4.31
CA THR A 4 8.12 -7.62 3.26
C THR A 4 6.74 -8.01 3.78
N GLU A 5 6.67 -9.10 4.54
CA GLU A 5 5.40 -9.58 5.08
C GLU A 5 4.82 -8.63 6.12
N GLU A 6 5.64 -8.02 6.94
CA GLU A 6 5.18 -7.05 7.92
C GLU A 6 4.60 -5.81 7.23
N ILE A 7 5.28 -5.34 6.18
CA ILE A 7 4.81 -4.20 5.41
C ILE A 7 3.49 -4.54 4.73
N ARG A 8 3.40 -5.71 4.11
CA ARG A 8 2.16 -6.16 3.48
C ARG A 8 1.02 -6.21 4.48
N SER A 9 1.27 -6.80 5.63
CA SER A 9 0.25 -6.94 6.68
C SER A 9 -0.24 -5.58 7.16
N SER A 10 0.68 -4.67 7.39
CA SER A 10 0.32 -3.32 7.83
C SER A 10 -0.44 -2.56 6.76
N LEU A 11 -0.01 -2.71 5.50
CA LEU A 11 -0.70 -2.07 4.38
C LEU A 11 -2.10 -2.66 4.23
N ALA A 12 -2.24 -3.97 4.45
CA ALA A 12 -3.54 -4.62 4.40
C ALA A 12 -4.51 -4.03 5.44
N GLU A 13 -4.01 -3.73 6.63
CA GLU A 13 -4.84 -3.11 7.66
C GLU A 13 -5.29 -1.72 7.24
N ILE A 14 -4.40 -0.96 6.60
CA ILE A 14 -4.74 0.38 6.11
C ILE A 14 -5.82 0.29 5.04
N VAL A 15 -5.66 -0.63 4.10
CA VAL A 15 -6.64 -0.81 3.02
C VAL A 15 -7.98 -1.27 3.60
N ASN A 16 -7.96 -2.13 4.61
CA ASN A 16 -9.18 -2.58 5.27
C ASN A 16 -9.92 -1.41 5.92
N GLU A 17 -9.20 -0.54 6.61
CA GLU A 17 -9.81 0.58 7.29
C GLU A 17 -10.40 1.61 6.32
N ILE A 18 -9.72 1.87 5.23
CA ILE A 18 -10.11 2.92 4.30
C ILE A 18 -11.10 2.41 3.26
N ALA A 19 -10.86 1.25 2.68
CA ALA A 19 -11.65 0.72 1.58
C ALA A 19 -12.56 -0.44 1.98
N GLY A 20 -12.45 -0.94 3.20
CA GLY A 20 -13.30 -2.03 3.69
C GLY A 20 -12.97 -3.39 3.09
N ILE A 21 -11.77 -3.56 2.57
CA ILE A 21 -11.36 -4.81 1.93
C ILE A 21 -10.79 -5.75 2.98
N PRO A 22 -11.19 -7.04 2.98
CA PRO A 22 -10.63 -7.99 3.95
C PRO A 22 -9.11 -8.05 3.89
N VAL A 23 -8.48 -8.09 5.04
CA VAL A 23 -7.02 -8.14 5.14
C VAL A 23 -6.46 -9.32 4.35
N GLU A 24 -7.14 -10.45 4.38
CA GLU A 24 -6.70 -11.66 3.70
C GLU A 24 -6.74 -11.56 2.18
N ASP A 25 -7.47 -10.59 1.64
CA ASP A 25 -7.53 -10.38 0.19
C ASP A 25 -6.39 -9.50 -0.30
N VAL A 26 -5.70 -8.82 0.60
CA VAL A 26 -4.64 -7.89 0.23
C VAL A 26 -3.33 -8.68 0.10
N GLN A 27 -3.12 -9.24 -1.08
CA GLN A 27 -1.93 -10.04 -1.39
C GLN A 27 -1.04 -9.29 -2.38
N LEU A 28 0.23 -9.69 -2.44
CA LEU A 28 1.22 -8.98 -3.25
C LEU A 28 0.87 -8.93 -4.73
N ASP A 29 0.22 -9.96 -5.24
CA ASP A 29 -0.13 -10.06 -6.67
C ASP A 29 -1.44 -9.35 -7.03
N LYS A 30 -2.11 -8.77 -6.06
CA LYS A 30 -3.40 -8.11 -6.31
C LYS A 30 -3.21 -6.67 -6.73
N SER A 31 -4.02 -6.24 -7.70
CA SER A 31 -4.05 -4.85 -8.14
C SER A 31 -5.00 -4.05 -7.25
N PHE A 32 -4.58 -2.85 -6.86
CA PHE A 32 -5.44 -2.01 -6.04
C PHE A 32 -6.74 -1.65 -6.75
N THR A 33 -6.67 -1.33 -8.02
CA THR A 33 -7.85 -0.86 -8.75
C THR A 33 -8.66 -2.01 -9.36
N ASP A 34 -7.98 -3.01 -9.90
CA ASP A 34 -8.66 -4.11 -10.61
C ASP A 34 -9.12 -5.22 -9.70
N ASP A 35 -8.28 -5.62 -8.75
CA ASP A 35 -8.59 -6.75 -7.87
C ASP A 35 -9.24 -6.33 -6.56
N LEU A 36 -8.77 -5.22 -6.00
CA LEU A 36 -9.25 -4.74 -4.71
C LEU A 36 -10.28 -3.63 -4.82
N ASP A 37 -10.51 -3.16 -6.03
CA ASP A 37 -11.52 -2.13 -6.31
C ASP A 37 -11.32 -0.86 -5.49
N VAL A 38 -10.07 -0.49 -5.27
CA VAL A 38 -9.72 0.75 -4.58
C VAL A 38 -9.72 1.87 -5.61
N ASP A 39 -10.61 2.85 -5.44
CA ASP A 39 -10.68 3.96 -6.40
C ASP A 39 -9.56 4.98 -6.14
N SER A 40 -9.45 5.98 -7.03
CA SER A 40 -8.34 6.93 -6.93
C SER A 40 -8.38 7.75 -5.64
N LEU A 41 -9.57 8.06 -5.15
CA LEU A 41 -9.69 8.83 -3.90
C LEU A 41 -9.24 7.99 -2.71
N SER A 42 -9.70 6.74 -2.64
CA SER A 42 -9.27 5.83 -1.59
C SER A 42 -7.77 5.56 -1.67
N MET A 43 -7.23 5.48 -2.89
CA MET A 43 -5.81 5.27 -3.09
C MET A 43 -4.98 6.41 -2.49
N VAL A 44 -5.43 7.64 -2.65
CA VAL A 44 -4.75 8.80 -2.04
C VAL A 44 -4.75 8.66 -0.51
N GLU A 45 -5.88 8.26 0.06
CA GLU A 45 -5.97 8.07 1.50
C GLU A 45 -5.06 6.95 1.99
N VAL A 46 -5.00 5.85 1.23
CA VAL A 46 -4.11 4.73 1.56
C VAL A 46 -2.66 5.19 1.54
N VAL A 47 -2.28 5.97 0.54
CA VAL A 47 -0.92 6.47 0.41
C VAL A 47 -0.56 7.37 1.60
N VAL A 48 -1.44 8.30 1.96
CA VAL A 48 -1.19 9.20 3.09
C VAL A 48 -1.05 8.40 4.39
N ALA A 49 -1.92 7.43 4.61
CA ALA A 49 -1.85 6.59 5.81
C ALA A 49 -0.56 5.79 5.85
N ALA A 50 -0.14 5.28 4.69
CA ALA A 50 1.10 4.51 4.60
C ALA A 50 2.32 5.38 4.90
N GLU A 51 2.31 6.61 4.41
CA GLU A 51 3.41 7.54 4.69
C GLU A 51 3.58 7.76 6.19
N GLU A 52 2.46 7.93 6.88
CA GLU A 52 2.50 8.14 8.33
C GLU A 52 2.88 6.89 9.08
N LYS A 53 2.31 5.76 8.69
CA LYS A 53 2.55 4.51 9.40
C LYS A 53 3.99 4.02 9.26
N PHE A 54 4.53 4.15 8.06
CA PHE A 54 5.88 3.65 7.78
C PHE A 54 6.95 4.75 7.83
N ASN A 55 6.54 5.97 8.06
CA ASN A 55 7.43 7.12 8.11
C ASN A 55 8.27 7.25 6.83
N VAL A 56 7.59 7.17 5.69
CA VAL A 56 8.22 7.28 4.37
C VAL A 56 7.49 8.33 3.56
N LYS A 57 8.13 8.78 2.49
CA LYS A 57 7.54 9.71 1.54
C LYS A 57 7.21 9.01 0.24
N ILE A 58 5.98 9.18 -0.22
CA ILE A 58 5.53 8.59 -1.49
C ILE A 58 5.09 9.74 -2.39
N PRO A 59 5.96 10.21 -3.29
CA PRO A 59 5.60 11.32 -4.19
C PRO A 59 4.43 10.95 -5.09
N ASP A 60 3.67 11.95 -5.49
CA ASP A 60 2.51 11.73 -6.37
C ASP A 60 2.90 11.00 -7.66
N ASP A 61 4.09 11.28 -8.18
CA ASP A 61 4.57 10.62 -9.39
C ASP A 61 4.74 9.12 -9.18
N GLU A 62 5.11 8.72 -7.97
CA GLU A 62 5.30 7.31 -7.66
C GLU A 62 3.98 6.58 -7.45
N VAL A 63 2.95 7.29 -6.99
CA VAL A 63 1.64 6.69 -6.78
C VAL A 63 1.13 6.05 -8.07
N LYS A 64 1.41 6.67 -9.20
CA LYS A 64 0.99 6.15 -10.50
C LYS A 64 1.62 4.81 -10.82
N ASN A 65 2.77 4.51 -10.23
CA ASN A 65 3.49 3.26 -10.45
C ASN A 65 3.11 2.17 -9.45
N LEU A 66 2.30 2.51 -8.45
CA LEU A 66 1.88 1.56 -7.42
C LEU A 66 0.60 0.87 -7.86
N LYS A 67 0.71 -0.02 -8.83
CA LYS A 67 -0.44 -0.71 -9.39
C LYS A 67 -0.88 -1.89 -8.56
N THR A 68 0.07 -2.63 -8.01
CA THR A 68 -0.22 -3.80 -7.19
C THR A 68 0.23 -3.58 -5.75
N VAL A 69 -0.28 -4.42 -4.87
CA VAL A 69 0.14 -4.39 -3.46
C VAL A 69 1.65 -4.61 -3.38
N GLY A 70 2.17 -5.53 -4.20
CA GLY A 70 3.61 -5.80 -4.24
C GLY A 70 4.43 -4.58 -4.63
N ASP A 71 3.92 -3.78 -5.58
CA ASP A 71 4.61 -2.53 -5.97
C ASP A 71 4.72 -1.59 -4.79
N ALA A 72 3.63 -1.43 -4.04
CA ALA A 72 3.61 -0.54 -2.88
C ALA A 72 4.53 -1.06 -1.77
N VAL A 73 4.49 -2.35 -1.51
CA VAL A 73 5.34 -2.96 -0.49
C VAL A 73 6.81 -2.79 -0.85
N ALA A 74 7.15 -3.03 -2.13
CA ALA A 74 8.53 -2.88 -2.59
C ALA A 74 9.01 -1.44 -2.46
N PHE A 75 8.15 -0.49 -2.78
CA PHE A 75 8.50 0.93 -2.65
C PHE A 75 8.77 1.29 -1.19
N ILE A 76 7.88 0.88 -0.30
CA ILE A 76 8.01 1.17 1.13
C ILE A 76 9.28 0.53 1.70
N GLU A 77 9.52 -0.71 1.33
CA GLU A 77 10.70 -1.44 1.79
C GLU A 77 11.97 -0.74 1.35
N ARG A 78 12.01 -0.31 0.10
CA ARG A 78 13.17 0.40 -0.44
C ARG A 78 13.35 1.75 0.26
N ALA A 79 12.26 2.46 0.52
CA ALA A 79 12.31 3.76 1.18
C ALA A 79 12.83 3.63 2.61
N GLN A 80 12.48 2.56 3.31
CA GLN A 80 12.95 2.32 4.65
C GLN A 80 14.42 1.92 4.69
N ASN A 81 14.88 1.22 3.67
CA ASN A 81 16.25 0.72 3.60
C ASN A 81 17.20 1.70 2.93
N GLY A 82 16.67 2.57 2.16
CA GLY A 82 17.46 3.55 1.42
C GLY A 82 17.50 4.88 2.07
#